data_3c4c692c0eb84b35a412e61e6b25ae5a
#
_entry.id   3c4c692c0eb84b35a412e61e6b25ae5a
#
_cell.length_a   1.000
_cell.length_b   1.000
_cell.length_c   1.000
_cell.angle_alpha   90.00
_cell.angle_beta   90.00
_cell.angle_gamma   90.00
#
_symmetry.space_group_name_H-M   'P 1'
#
loop_
_entity.id
_entity.type
_entity.pdbx_description
1 polymer ?
#
loop_
_entity_poly.entity_id
_entity_poly.type
_entity_poly.pdbx_seq_one_letter_code
_entity_poly.pdbx_strand_id
1 'polypeptide(L)'
;MTPELPPQTQHLFERLSPIRYRSPLLYPRLVAQVLWRKRRDRAALSQRIRAMIAEHGRELAPEVLDTYLESMLLLHYLQLCNIEVYSMLKPELMHSLARECVRVLRAEVPGDFVDVGVWKGGSSMIMKFINDELGGDRGLLCLDIFDTMDLRVLDEDDPIEDRIIVSALDLAREHFSTEGVRTSITELEHNFRAFGLDLEGVEFVCGNLISPDFPFERVERIALLRIDCDFYTATKNTLEQLYPKLSPGGTIIFDDYYLEGFGERRAADEFRAQLGDDSPLERVGQSAVWRPGQH
;
A
#
# COMPACT_ATOMS: atom_id res chain seq x y z
N MET A 1 9.88 -18.03 5.75
CA MET A 1 10.30 -19.00 4.70
C MET A 1 9.35 -18.82 3.54
N THR A 2 9.83 -18.26 2.44
CA THR A 2 9.07 -18.17 1.19
C THR A 2 8.69 -19.59 0.75
N PRO A 3 7.43 -19.86 0.42
CA PRO A 3 7.05 -21.19 -0.07
C PRO A 3 7.83 -21.48 -1.36
N GLU A 4 8.51 -22.60 -1.41
CA GLU A 4 9.18 -23.05 -2.63
C GLU A 4 8.16 -23.23 -3.74
N LEU A 5 8.42 -22.58 -4.87
CA LEU A 5 7.59 -22.69 -6.06
C LEU A 5 7.61 -24.16 -6.58
N PRO A 6 6.51 -24.64 -7.15
CA PRO A 6 6.54 -25.94 -7.83
C PRO A 6 7.69 -25.97 -8.87
N PRO A 7 8.40 -27.09 -9.03
CA PRO A 7 9.56 -27.20 -9.92
C PRO A 7 9.30 -26.72 -11.35
N GLN A 8 8.08 -26.92 -11.85
CA GLN A 8 7.67 -26.43 -13.18
C GLN A 8 7.57 -24.90 -13.25
N THR A 9 7.25 -24.25 -12.14
CA THR A 9 7.17 -22.79 -12.05
C THR A 9 8.57 -22.20 -11.88
N GLN A 10 9.47 -22.85 -11.14
CA GLN A 10 10.89 -22.48 -11.05
C GLN A 10 11.56 -22.51 -12.42
N HIS A 11 11.41 -23.61 -13.16
CA HIS A 11 11.99 -23.76 -14.49
C HIS A 11 11.48 -22.71 -15.49
N LEU A 12 10.21 -22.31 -15.38
CA LEU A 12 9.64 -21.22 -16.16
C LEU A 12 10.28 -19.87 -15.81
N PHE A 13 10.53 -19.64 -14.52
CA PHE A 13 11.21 -18.43 -14.02
C PHE A 13 12.62 -18.30 -14.58
N GLU A 14 13.38 -19.38 -14.56
CA GLU A 14 14.74 -19.42 -15.14
C GLU A 14 14.72 -19.10 -16.63
N ARG A 15 13.70 -19.55 -17.35
CA ARG A 15 13.53 -19.25 -18.79
C ARG A 15 13.07 -17.82 -19.06
N LEU A 16 12.30 -17.22 -18.17
CA LEU A 16 11.81 -15.83 -18.30
C LEU A 16 12.78 -14.79 -17.71
N SER A 17 13.71 -15.21 -16.87
CA SER A 17 14.72 -14.33 -16.28
C SER A 17 15.50 -13.49 -17.31
N PRO A 18 15.95 -14.04 -18.45
CA PRO A 18 16.63 -13.24 -19.47
C PRO A 18 15.72 -12.17 -20.11
N ILE A 19 14.41 -12.39 -20.14
CA ILE A 19 13.44 -11.45 -20.71
C ILE A 19 13.28 -10.24 -19.77
N ARG A 20 13.36 -10.44 -18.47
CA ARG A 20 13.36 -9.38 -17.46
C ARG A 20 14.40 -8.30 -17.72
N TYR A 21 15.63 -8.72 -18.09
CA TYR A 21 16.73 -7.79 -18.38
C TYR A 21 16.67 -7.20 -19.78
N ARG A 22 16.02 -7.89 -20.72
CA ARG A 22 15.94 -7.46 -22.12
C ARG A 22 14.68 -6.64 -22.45
N SER A 23 13.59 -6.87 -21.72
CA SER A 23 12.33 -6.16 -21.92
C SER A 23 11.53 -6.08 -20.62
N PRO A 24 11.82 -5.10 -19.76
CA PRO A 24 11.13 -4.90 -18.48
C PRO A 24 9.62 -4.76 -18.63
N LEU A 25 9.14 -4.23 -19.75
CA LEU A 25 7.72 -4.03 -20.05
C LEU A 25 6.97 -5.34 -20.39
N LEU A 26 7.67 -6.33 -20.96
CA LEU A 26 7.06 -7.60 -21.37
C LEU A 26 7.09 -8.65 -20.26
N TYR A 27 8.06 -8.56 -19.36
CA TYR A 27 8.26 -9.57 -18.32
C TYR A 27 7.04 -9.76 -17.41
N PRO A 28 6.46 -8.72 -16.80
CA PRO A 28 5.28 -8.85 -15.94
C PRO A 28 4.08 -9.45 -16.69
N ARG A 29 3.82 -9.00 -17.93
CA ARG A 29 2.74 -9.54 -18.76
C ARG A 29 2.91 -11.00 -19.10
N LEU A 30 4.14 -11.42 -19.42
CA LEU A 30 4.43 -12.83 -19.73
C LEU A 30 4.27 -13.69 -18.47
N VAL A 31 4.74 -13.22 -17.33
CA VAL A 31 4.57 -13.91 -16.05
C VAL A 31 3.08 -13.99 -15.69
N ALA A 32 2.32 -12.91 -15.84
CA ALA A 32 0.88 -12.89 -15.65
C ALA A 32 0.15 -13.92 -16.51
N GLN A 33 0.43 -13.91 -17.81
CA GLN A 33 -0.21 -14.86 -18.75
C GLN A 33 0.11 -16.30 -18.41
N VAL A 34 1.32 -16.57 -17.94
CA VAL A 34 1.75 -17.92 -17.61
C VAL A 34 1.15 -18.41 -16.30
N LEU A 35 1.16 -17.58 -15.26
CA LEU A 35 0.63 -17.95 -13.94
C LEU A 35 -0.90 -18.05 -13.94
N TRP A 36 -1.59 -17.12 -14.61
CA TRP A 36 -3.05 -17.13 -14.71
C TRP A 36 -3.61 -18.20 -15.64
N ARG A 37 -2.91 -18.51 -16.72
CA ARG A 37 -3.31 -19.62 -17.61
C ARG A 37 -3.24 -20.97 -16.95
N LYS A 38 -2.40 -21.14 -15.92
CA LYS A 38 -2.28 -22.39 -15.18
C LYS A 38 -3.19 -22.43 -13.95
N ARG A 39 -4.51 -22.54 -14.16
CA ARG A 39 -5.49 -22.78 -13.07
C ARG A 39 -5.09 -23.88 -12.09
N ARG A 40 -4.33 -24.89 -12.55
CA ARG A 40 -3.80 -25.98 -11.70
C ARG A 40 -2.79 -25.47 -10.68
N ASP A 41 -1.92 -24.54 -11.06
CA ASP A 41 -0.89 -24.01 -10.15
C ASP A 41 -1.52 -23.13 -9.06
N ARG A 42 -2.58 -22.37 -9.41
CA ARG A 42 -3.38 -21.61 -8.44
C ARG A 42 -4.06 -22.53 -7.42
N ALA A 43 -4.67 -23.62 -7.86
CA ALA A 43 -5.31 -24.59 -6.98
C ALA A 43 -4.29 -25.27 -6.04
N ALA A 44 -3.13 -25.67 -6.57
CA ALA A 44 -2.05 -26.26 -5.79
C ALA A 44 -1.48 -25.29 -4.73
N LEU A 45 -1.27 -24.02 -5.09
CA LEU A 45 -0.82 -22.98 -4.17
C LEU A 45 -1.86 -22.73 -3.08
N SER A 46 -3.14 -22.59 -3.44
CA SER A 46 -4.24 -22.46 -2.47
C SER A 46 -4.28 -23.61 -1.49
N GLN A 47 -4.11 -24.85 -1.97
CA GLN A 47 -4.09 -26.03 -1.12
C GLN A 47 -2.89 -26.03 -0.14
N ARG A 48 -1.71 -25.61 -0.59
CA ARG A 48 -0.53 -25.47 0.27
C ARG A 48 -0.71 -24.41 1.34
N ILE A 49 -1.27 -23.25 0.97
CA ILE A 49 -1.55 -22.17 1.94
C ILE A 49 -2.58 -22.63 2.97
N ARG A 50 -3.66 -23.32 2.56
CA ARG A 50 -4.65 -23.91 3.49
C ARG A 50 -4.01 -24.90 4.45
N ALA A 51 -3.14 -25.77 3.95
CA ALA A 51 -2.42 -26.73 4.77
C ALA A 51 -1.51 -26.03 5.80
N MET A 52 -0.78 -24.99 5.38
CA MET A 52 0.08 -24.21 6.27
C MET A 52 -0.72 -23.48 7.36
N ILE A 53 -1.90 -22.92 7.04
CA ILE A 53 -2.77 -22.28 8.02
C ILE A 53 -3.29 -23.32 9.02
N ALA A 54 -3.74 -24.49 8.55
CA ALA A 54 -4.21 -25.57 9.40
C ALA A 54 -3.10 -26.12 10.32
N GLU A 55 -1.87 -26.25 9.81
CA GLU A 55 -0.70 -26.70 10.58
C GLU A 55 -0.36 -25.74 11.74
N HIS A 56 -0.59 -24.44 11.56
CA HIS A 56 -0.36 -23.44 12.61
C HIS A 56 -1.55 -23.29 13.59
N GLY A 57 -2.58 -24.16 13.47
CA GLY A 57 -3.68 -24.27 14.44
C GLY A 57 -4.61 -23.05 14.51
N ARG A 58 -4.66 -22.22 13.48
CA ARG A 58 -5.58 -21.09 13.39
C ARG A 58 -6.86 -21.52 12.70
N GLU A 59 -7.95 -21.62 13.45
CA GLU A 59 -9.29 -21.68 12.86
C GLU A 59 -9.72 -20.29 12.45
N LEU A 60 -9.82 -20.05 11.15
CA LEU A 60 -10.37 -18.83 10.59
C LEU A 60 -11.78 -19.11 10.07
N ALA A 61 -12.68 -18.14 10.25
CA ALA A 61 -13.98 -18.20 9.60
C ALA A 61 -13.79 -18.35 8.07
N PRO A 62 -14.66 -19.09 7.36
CA PRO A 62 -14.50 -19.37 5.93
C PRO A 62 -14.29 -18.11 5.08
N GLU A 63 -15.03 -17.04 5.35
CA GLU A 63 -14.95 -15.78 4.61
C GLU A 63 -13.60 -15.08 4.83
N VAL A 64 -13.08 -15.12 6.06
CA VAL A 64 -11.75 -14.59 6.39
C VAL A 64 -10.66 -15.41 5.72
N LEU A 65 -10.80 -16.74 5.74
CA LEU A 65 -9.85 -17.66 5.09
C LEU A 65 -9.81 -17.41 3.58
N ASP A 66 -10.96 -17.26 2.92
CA ASP A 66 -11.02 -17.03 1.48
C ASP A 66 -10.43 -15.67 1.10
N THR A 67 -10.70 -14.61 1.87
CA THR A 67 -10.06 -13.31 1.69
C THR A 67 -8.55 -13.39 1.85
N TYR A 68 -8.08 -14.12 2.86
CA TYR A 68 -6.66 -14.33 3.10
C TYR A 68 -5.98 -15.09 1.95
N LEU A 69 -6.59 -16.17 1.49
CA LEU A 69 -6.06 -16.98 0.39
C LEU A 69 -5.97 -16.19 -0.92
N GLU A 70 -7.00 -15.41 -1.23
CA GLU A 70 -7.02 -14.61 -2.45
C GLU A 70 -5.97 -13.51 -2.42
N SER A 71 -5.87 -12.78 -1.31
CA SER A 71 -4.83 -11.76 -1.15
C SER A 71 -3.43 -12.33 -1.25
N MET A 72 -3.18 -13.52 -0.66
CA MET A 72 -1.89 -14.21 -0.77
C MET A 72 -1.55 -14.62 -2.20
N LEU A 73 -2.53 -15.09 -2.95
CA LEU A 73 -2.33 -15.49 -4.34
C LEU A 73 -2.00 -14.29 -5.24
N LEU A 74 -2.73 -13.19 -5.06
CA LEU A 74 -2.51 -11.97 -5.83
C LEU A 74 -1.16 -11.35 -5.49
N LEU A 75 -0.85 -11.22 -4.21
CA LEU A 75 0.44 -10.68 -3.78
C LEU A 75 1.61 -11.54 -4.21
N HIS A 76 1.47 -12.87 -4.13
CA HIS A 76 2.53 -13.77 -4.60
C HIS A 76 2.87 -13.52 -6.08
N TYR A 77 1.86 -13.28 -6.92
CA TYR A 77 2.08 -12.87 -8.30
C TYR A 77 2.87 -11.56 -8.39
N LEU A 78 2.48 -10.53 -7.63
CA LEU A 78 3.17 -9.23 -7.62
C LEU A 78 4.63 -9.35 -7.15
N GLN A 79 4.89 -10.17 -6.13
CA GLN A 79 6.25 -10.48 -5.66
C GLN A 79 7.09 -11.18 -6.73
N LEU A 80 6.49 -12.10 -7.49
CA LEU A 80 7.17 -12.72 -8.63
C LEU A 80 7.55 -11.71 -9.71
N CYS A 81 6.82 -10.61 -9.83
CA CYS A 81 7.13 -9.49 -10.71
C CYS A 81 8.06 -8.44 -10.07
N ASN A 82 8.56 -8.70 -8.84
CA ASN A 82 9.44 -7.84 -8.05
C ASN A 82 8.83 -6.49 -7.66
N ILE A 83 7.64 -6.50 -7.14
CA ILE A 83 7.00 -5.28 -6.60
C ILE A 83 7.86 -4.59 -5.53
N GLU A 84 8.71 -5.35 -4.81
CA GLU A 84 9.58 -4.85 -3.75
C GLU A 84 10.57 -3.76 -4.23
N VAL A 85 10.89 -3.72 -5.52
CA VAL A 85 11.76 -2.67 -6.10
C VAL A 85 11.08 -1.30 -6.09
N TYR A 86 9.75 -1.29 -6.03
CA TYR A 86 8.92 -0.08 -6.07
C TYR A 86 8.29 0.25 -4.72
N SER A 87 8.65 -0.46 -3.65
CA SER A 87 8.06 -0.27 -2.32
C SER A 87 9.09 -0.48 -1.22
N MET A 88 8.98 0.30 -0.14
CA MET A 88 9.69 0.08 1.12
C MET A 88 8.92 -0.85 2.07
N LEU A 89 7.71 -1.25 1.71
CA LEU A 89 6.89 -2.14 2.50
C LEU A 89 7.56 -3.51 2.68
N LYS A 90 7.58 -3.99 3.91
CA LYS A 90 7.97 -5.37 4.21
C LYS A 90 6.88 -6.34 3.70
N PRO A 91 7.23 -7.61 3.43
CA PRO A 91 6.28 -8.59 2.90
C PRO A 91 4.99 -8.72 3.72
N GLU A 92 5.07 -8.66 5.05
CA GLU A 92 3.90 -8.72 5.92
C GLU A 92 2.97 -7.51 5.77
N LEU A 93 3.53 -6.31 5.49
CA LEU A 93 2.77 -5.09 5.26
C LEU A 93 2.10 -5.11 3.88
N MET A 94 2.83 -5.54 2.85
CA MET A 94 2.27 -5.77 1.52
C MET A 94 1.09 -6.75 1.58
N HIS A 95 1.24 -7.81 2.38
CA HIS A 95 0.17 -8.80 2.56
C HIS A 95 -1.03 -8.22 3.29
N SER A 96 -0.80 -7.39 4.33
CA SER A 96 -1.88 -6.71 5.04
C SER A 96 -2.64 -5.76 4.11
N LEU A 97 -1.93 -4.94 3.32
CA LEU A 97 -2.52 -4.07 2.32
C LEU A 97 -3.37 -4.85 1.30
N ALA A 98 -2.80 -5.91 0.73
CA ALA A 98 -3.51 -6.76 -0.22
C ALA A 98 -4.78 -7.38 0.39
N ARG A 99 -4.72 -7.83 1.65
CA ARG A 99 -5.87 -8.38 2.36
C ARG A 99 -6.98 -7.34 2.56
N GLU A 100 -6.64 -6.12 2.92
CA GLU A 100 -7.63 -5.06 3.10
C GLU A 100 -8.26 -4.62 1.77
N CYS A 101 -7.49 -4.57 0.67
CA CYS A 101 -8.05 -4.37 -0.66
C CYS A 101 -9.10 -5.44 -1.01
N VAL A 102 -8.75 -6.72 -0.87
CA VAL A 102 -9.67 -7.83 -1.11
C VAL A 102 -10.91 -7.76 -0.21
N ARG A 103 -10.71 -7.42 1.09
CA ARG A 103 -11.78 -7.32 2.06
C ARG A 103 -12.82 -6.27 1.67
N VAL A 104 -12.38 -5.05 1.36
CA VAL A 104 -13.31 -3.95 1.03
C VAL A 104 -13.98 -4.15 -0.33
N LEU A 105 -13.31 -4.82 -1.28
CA LEU A 105 -13.91 -5.19 -2.55
C LEU A 105 -15.01 -6.24 -2.39
N ARG A 106 -14.74 -7.30 -1.62
CA ARG A 106 -15.72 -8.35 -1.36
C ARG A 106 -16.91 -7.91 -0.52
N ALA A 107 -16.66 -6.99 0.43
CA ALA A 107 -17.70 -6.39 1.25
C ALA A 107 -18.46 -5.28 0.51
N GLU A 108 -18.12 -5.02 -0.75
CA GLU A 108 -18.74 -3.97 -1.58
C GLU A 108 -18.74 -2.60 -0.88
N VAL A 109 -17.73 -2.31 -0.05
CA VAL A 109 -17.61 -1.04 0.65
C VAL A 109 -17.50 0.08 -0.40
N PRO A 110 -18.39 1.06 -0.45
CA PRO A 110 -18.37 2.07 -1.51
C PRO A 110 -17.21 3.05 -1.34
N GLY A 111 -16.70 3.58 -2.46
CA GLY A 111 -15.62 4.58 -2.50
C GLY A 111 -14.34 4.03 -3.12
N ASP A 112 -13.38 4.92 -3.27
CA ASP A 112 -12.11 4.68 -3.94
C ASP A 112 -11.02 4.20 -2.99
N PHE A 113 -9.91 3.79 -3.56
CA PHE A 113 -8.68 3.58 -2.84
C PHE A 113 -7.87 4.89 -2.82
N VAL A 114 -7.35 5.22 -1.65
CA VAL A 114 -6.53 6.42 -1.44
C VAL A 114 -5.21 6.02 -0.80
N ASP A 115 -4.12 6.36 -1.46
CA ASP A 115 -2.75 6.09 -1.02
C ASP A 115 -2.03 7.42 -0.78
N VAL A 116 -1.63 7.68 0.45
CA VAL A 116 -0.99 8.92 0.90
C VAL A 116 0.45 8.63 1.26
N GLY A 117 1.40 9.32 0.60
CA GLY A 117 2.81 8.99 0.68
C GLY A 117 3.16 7.81 -0.24
N VAL A 118 3.19 8.08 -1.53
CA VAL A 118 3.19 7.04 -2.57
C VAL A 118 4.59 6.57 -2.95
N TRP A 119 5.59 7.43 -2.80
CA TRP A 119 6.97 7.19 -3.24
C TRP A 119 7.02 6.62 -4.67
N LYS A 120 7.63 5.43 -4.90
CA LYS A 120 7.74 4.79 -6.24
C LYS A 120 6.49 4.06 -6.70
N GLY A 121 5.41 4.09 -5.92
CA GLY A 121 4.11 3.58 -6.30
C GLY A 121 3.85 2.10 -5.99
N GLY A 122 4.70 1.43 -5.21
CA GLY A 122 4.54 0.00 -4.95
C GLY A 122 3.23 -0.36 -4.25
N SER A 123 2.84 0.39 -3.22
CA SER A 123 1.54 0.26 -2.53
C SER A 123 0.37 0.54 -3.48
N SER A 124 0.45 1.62 -4.22
CA SER A 124 -0.55 2.01 -5.22
C SER A 124 -0.71 0.96 -6.31
N MET A 125 0.39 0.38 -6.81
CA MET A 125 0.36 -0.71 -7.79
C MET A 125 -0.28 -1.99 -7.23
N ILE A 126 -0.07 -2.31 -5.94
CA ILE A 126 -0.76 -3.42 -5.27
C ILE A 126 -2.28 -3.16 -5.26
N MET A 127 -2.70 -1.96 -4.87
CA MET A 127 -4.12 -1.57 -4.85
C MET A 127 -4.75 -1.66 -6.25
N LYS A 128 -4.12 -1.05 -7.26
CA LYS A 128 -4.60 -1.07 -8.66
C LYS A 128 -4.72 -2.49 -9.19
N PHE A 129 -3.66 -3.28 -9.03
CA PHE A 129 -3.64 -4.67 -9.52
C PHE A 129 -4.78 -5.50 -8.92
N ILE A 130 -5.00 -5.40 -7.60
CA ILE A 130 -6.05 -6.17 -6.93
C ILE A 130 -7.44 -5.70 -7.36
N ASN A 131 -7.64 -4.39 -7.51
CA ASN A 131 -8.89 -3.84 -8.02
C ASN A 131 -9.22 -4.40 -9.42
N ASP A 132 -8.26 -4.34 -10.33
CA ASP A 132 -8.44 -4.80 -11.70
C ASP A 132 -8.69 -6.32 -11.78
N GLU A 133 -7.90 -7.12 -11.04
CA GLU A 133 -8.01 -8.59 -11.07
C GLU A 133 -9.32 -9.11 -10.46
N LEU A 134 -9.91 -8.37 -9.54
CA LEU A 134 -11.20 -8.71 -8.94
C LEU A 134 -12.39 -8.07 -9.66
N GLY A 135 -12.15 -7.39 -10.78
CA GLY A 135 -13.18 -6.74 -11.58
C GLY A 135 -13.77 -5.50 -10.90
N GLY A 136 -13.00 -4.84 -10.01
CA GLY A 136 -13.39 -3.57 -9.42
C GLY A 136 -13.26 -2.43 -10.42
N ASP A 137 -14.09 -1.42 -10.27
CA ASP A 137 -14.11 -0.19 -11.06
C ASP A 137 -13.76 1.06 -10.23
N ARG A 138 -13.10 0.84 -9.07
CA ARG A 138 -12.77 1.92 -8.14
C ARG A 138 -11.65 2.78 -8.68
N GLY A 139 -11.72 4.08 -8.39
CA GLY A 139 -10.61 5.00 -8.53
C GLY A 139 -9.46 4.66 -7.57
N LEU A 140 -8.26 5.06 -7.93
CA LEU A 140 -7.08 5.07 -7.09
C LEU A 140 -6.50 6.48 -7.08
N LEU A 141 -6.56 7.15 -5.94
CA LEU A 141 -5.97 8.46 -5.76
C LEU A 141 -4.62 8.33 -5.03
N CYS A 142 -3.57 8.81 -5.66
CA CYS A 142 -2.19 8.79 -5.19
C CYS A 142 -1.82 10.20 -4.75
N LEU A 143 -1.74 10.44 -3.44
CA LEU A 143 -1.49 11.75 -2.85
C LEU A 143 -0.03 11.83 -2.38
N ASP A 144 0.75 12.74 -2.92
CA ASP A 144 2.16 12.92 -2.55
C ASP A 144 2.65 14.32 -2.92
N ILE A 145 3.77 14.71 -2.33
CA ILE A 145 4.48 15.95 -2.68
C ILE A 145 5.18 15.85 -4.05
N PHE A 146 5.49 14.65 -4.51
CA PHE A 146 6.23 14.34 -5.75
C PHE A 146 7.54 15.14 -5.89
N ASP A 147 7.80 15.75 -7.04
CA ASP A 147 9.06 16.47 -7.32
C ASP A 147 9.27 17.73 -6.47
N THR A 148 8.20 18.21 -5.85
CA THR A 148 8.22 19.50 -5.15
C THR A 148 8.65 19.35 -3.69
N MET A 149 9.76 18.67 -3.36
CA MET A 149 10.26 18.58 -1.99
C MET A 149 10.58 19.98 -1.38
N ASP A 150 9.61 20.87 -1.39
CA ASP A 150 9.58 22.10 -0.61
C ASP A 150 9.10 21.74 0.80
N LEU A 151 9.95 21.04 1.53
CA LEU A 151 9.74 20.87 2.97
C LEU A 151 9.75 22.28 3.55
N ARG A 152 8.61 22.68 4.09
CA ARG A 152 8.50 23.95 4.83
C ARG A 152 9.63 24.01 5.85
N VAL A 153 10.27 25.17 5.96
CA VAL A 153 11.17 25.42 7.09
C VAL A 153 10.35 25.35 8.37
N LEU A 154 10.66 24.40 9.24
CA LEU A 154 9.99 24.21 10.52
C LEU A 154 10.66 25.10 11.57
N ASP A 155 9.85 25.64 12.49
CA ASP A 155 10.30 26.47 13.60
C ASP A 155 10.11 25.76 14.97
N GLU A 156 10.38 26.48 16.06
CA GLU A 156 10.30 25.91 17.42
C GLU A 156 8.88 25.54 17.85
N ASP A 157 7.86 26.13 17.22
CA ASP A 157 6.44 25.89 17.51
C ASP A 157 5.89 24.66 16.75
N ASP A 158 6.62 24.15 15.76
CA ASP A 158 6.23 22.94 15.04
C ASP A 158 6.45 21.68 15.88
N PRO A 159 5.64 20.62 15.68
CA PRO A 159 5.76 19.37 16.41
C PRO A 159 7.19 18.80 16.38
N ILE A 160 7.65 18.31 17.51
CA ILE A 160 9.02 17.79 17.67
C ILE A 160 9.31 16.64 16.72
N GLU A 161 8.31 15.81 16.48
CA GLU A 161 8.38 14.68 15.54
C GLU A 161 8.69 15.18 14.12
N ASP A 162 7.96 16.21 13.65
CA ASP A 162 8.12 16.78 12.31
C ASP A 162 9.54 17.40 12.18
N ARG A 163 10.03 18.08 13.21
CA ARG A 163 11.38 18.64 13.23
C ARG A 163 12.47 17.57 13.20
N ILE A 164 12.28 16.44 13.87
CA ILE A 164 13.21 15.30 13.85
C ILE A 164 13.32 14.74 12.43
N ILE A 165 12.17 14.53 11.77
CA ILE A 165 12.14 13.96 10.42
C ILE A 165 12.84 14.91 9.43
N VAL A 166 12.54 16.22 9.47
CA VAL A 166 13.22 17.20 8.59
C VAL A 166 14.70 17.18 8.82
N SER A 167 15.16 17.17 10.08
CA SER A 167 16.59 17.12 10.41
C SER A 167 17.25 15.84 9.89
N ALA A 168 16.58 14.70 9.98
CA ALA A 168 17.05 13.42 9.45
C ALA A 168 17.14 13.44 7.92
N LEU A 169 16.15 14.03 7.25
CA LEU A 169 16.16 14.18 5.79
C LEU A 169 17.26 15.13 5.31
N ASP A 170 17.51 16.22 6.03
CA ASP A 170 18.60 17.15 5.70
C ASP A 170 19.98 16.47 5.85
N LEU A 171 20.19 15.71 6.93
CA LEU A 171 21.40 14.90 7.10
C LEU A 171 21.54 13.86 5.97
N ALA A 172 20.47 13.22 5.58
CA ALA A 172 20.47 12.28 4.46
C ALA A 172 20.82 12.97 3.13
N ARG A 173 20.34 14.20 2.91
CA ARG A 173 20.69 15.00 1.73
C ARG A 173 22.17 15.37 1.67
N GLU A 174 22.80 15.63 2.81
CA GLU A 174 24.21 15.99 2.87
C GLU A 174 25.14 14.79 2.61
N HIS A 175 24.73 13.58 2.98
CA HIS A 175 25.59 12.39 3.01
C HIS A 175 25.23 11.34 1.94
N PHE A 176 24.01 11.36 1.42
CA PHE A 176 23.51 10.41 0.42
C PHE A 176 22.93 11.17 -0.77
N SER A 177 23.05 10.59 -1.97
CA SER A 177 22.34 11.16 -3.13
C SER A 177 20.84 11.15 -2.88
N THR A 178 20.19 12.30 -2.98
CA THR A 178 18.74 12.47 -2.76
C THR A 178 17.88 11.81 -3.84
N GLU A 179 18.51 11.23 -4.87
CA GLU A 179 17.80 10.53 -5.97
C GLU A 179 16.94 9.35 -5.50
N GLY A 180 17.23 8.76 -4.33
CA GLY A 180 16.49 7.60 -3.80
C GLY A 180 15.15 7.91 -3.14
N VAL A 181 14.92 9.16 -2.71
CA VAL A 181 13.70 9.56 -1.96
C VAL A 181 12.73 10.36 -2.82
N ARG A 182 13.23 10.97 -3.90
CA ARG A 182 12.41 11.73 -4.84
C ARG A 182 11.74 10.83 -5.85
N THR A 183 10.51 11.17 -6.18
CA THR A 183 9.81 10.57 -7.30
C THR A 183 8.98 11.61 -8.02
N SER A 184 8.77 11.44 -9.32
CA SER A 184 7.91 12.30 -10.12
C SER A 184 6.67 11.56 -10.58
N ILE A 185 5.61 12.28 -10.91
CA ILE A 185 4.42 11.69 -11.54
C ILE A 185 4.81 10.91 -12.80
N THR A 186 5.74 11.46 -13.61
CA THR A 186 6.23 10.77 -14.82
C THR A 186 6.92 9.45 -14.49
N GLU A 187 7.70 9.40 -13.39
CA GLU A 187 8.33 8.16 -12.93
C GLU A 187 7.28 7.15 -12.45
N LEU A 188 6.28 7.59 -11.67
CA LEU A 188 5.18 6.72 -11.28
C LEU A 188 4.44 6.15 -12.47
N GLU A 189 4.05 6.98 -13.42
CA GLU A 189 3.42 6.53 -14.65
C GLU A 189 4.26 5.49 -15.39
N HIS A 190 5.60 5.72 -15.46
CA HIS A 190 6.52 4.77 -16.03
C HIS A 190 6.53 3.46 -15.26
N ASN A 191 6.56 3.52 -13.92
CA ASN A 191 6.57 2.34 -13.05
C ASN A 191 5.31 1.50 -13.22
N PHE A 192 4.11 2.13 -13.23
CA PHE A 192 2.85 1.43 -13.47
C PHE A 192 2.88 0.71 -14.83
N ARG A 193 3.26 1.41 -15.90
CA ARG A 193 3.34 0.83 -17.25
C ARG A 193 4.40 -0.26 -17.35
N ALA A 194 5.56 -0.07 -16.73
CA ALA A 194 6.62 -1.07 -16.68
C ALA A 194 6.18 -2.35 -15.95
N PHE A 195 5.32 -2.19 -14.94
CA PHE A 195 4.71 -3.29 -14.21
C PHE A 195 3.54 -3.97 -14.97
N GLY A 196 3.11 -3.37 -16.08
CA GLY A 196 2.03 -3.86 -16.94
C GLY A 196 0.64 -3.42 -16.53
N LEU A 197 0.56 -2.42 -15.63
CA LEU A 197 -0.68 -1.77 -15.24
C LEU A 197 -0.95 -0.56 -16.15
N ASP A 198 -2.22 -0.33 -16.50
CA ASP A 198 -2.63 0.92 -17.10
C ASP A 198 -2.90 1.99 -16.02
N LEU A 199 -3.24 3.18 -16.46
CA LEU A 199 -3.53 4.32 -15.58
C LEU A 199 -5.03 4.67 -15.58
N GLU A 200 -5.87 3.80 -16.12
CA GLU A 200 -7.31 4.03 -16.09
C GLU A 200 -7.81 4.03 -14.64
N GLY A 201 -8.50 5.11 -14.25
CA GLY A 201 -8.96 5.31 -12.88
C GLY A 201 -7.86 5.68 -11.86
N VAL A 202 -6.61 5.93 -12.30
CA VAL A 202 -5.53 6.40 -11.41
C VAL A 202 -5.41 7.91 -11.52
N GLU A 203 -5.43 8.59 -10.38
CA GLU A 203 -5.25 10.03 -10.27
C GLU A 203 -4.07 10.35 -9.35
N PHE A 204 -3.15 11.19 -9.82
CA PHE A 204 -2.03 11.70 -9.03
C PHE A 204 -2.37 13.10 -8.53
N VAL A 205 -2.45 13.26 -7.20
CA VAL A 205 -2.74 14.53 -6.53
C VAL A 205 -1.46 15.06 -5.91
N CYS A 206 -0.86 16.06 -6.57
CA CYS A 206 0.41 16.64 -6.16
C CYS A 206 0.21 17.79 -5.18
N GLY A 207 0.95 17.80 -4.09
CA GLY A 207 0.99 18.89 -3.13
C GLY A 207 1.61 18.52 -1.80
N ASN A 208 1.86 19.54 -0.97
CA ASN A 208 2.36 19.34 0.37
C ASN A 208 1.19 19.12 1.35
N LEU A 209 1.10 17.92 1.92
CA LEU A 209 0.05 17.51 2.88
C LEU A 209 0.02 18.35 4.17
N ILE A 210 1.12 19.05 4.48
CA ILE A 210 1.19 19.99 5.61
C ILE A 210 0.50 21.32 5.25
N SER A 211 0.42 21.64 3.96
CA SER A 211 -0.19 22.87 3.49
C SER A 211 -1.72 22.84 3.64
N PRO A 212 -2.33 23.94 4.11
CA PRO A 212 -3.79 24.05 4.13
C PRO A 212 -4.42 24.07 2.72
N ASP A 213 -3.61 24.37 1.70
CA ASP A 213 -4.05 24.45 0.30
C ASP A 213 -3.96 23.10 -0.44
N PHE A 214 -3.62 22.00 0.26
CA PHE A 214 -3.62 20.69 -0.37
C PHE A 214 -5.04 20.32 -0.83
N PRO A 215 -5.22 19.88 -2.11
CA PRO A 215 -6.55 19.71 -2.70
C PRO A 215 -7.22 18.40 -2.25
N PHE A 216 -7.50 18.26 -0.94
CA PHE A 216 -8.21 17.10 -0.38
C PHE A 216 -9.63 16.92 -0.92
N GLU A 217 -10.24 17.98 -1.48
CA GLU A 217 -11.57 17.95 -2.10
C GLU A 217 -11.63 17.02 -3.33
N ARG A 218 -10.50 16.70 -3.95
CA ARG A 218 -10.39 15.72 -5.06
C ARG A 218 -10.83 14.33 -4.63
N VAL A 219 -10.68 14.00 -3.36
CA VAL A 219 -11.15 12.74 -2.79
C VAL A 219 -12.62 12.90 -2.40
N GLU A 220 -13.52 12.11 -2.97
CA GLU A 220 -14.97 12.20 -2.68
C GLU A 220 -15.41 11.19 -1.62
N ARG A 221 -15.06 9.93 -1.80
CA ARG A 221 -15.48 8.82 -0.93
C ARG A 221 -14.39 7.76 -0.86
N ILE A 222 -14.17 7.20 0.32
CA ILE A 222 -13.05 6.28 0.58
C ILE A 222 -13.54 4.93 1.06
N ALA A 223 -13.07 3.85 0.43
CA ALA A 223 -13.20 2.48 0.91
C ALA A 223 -11.95 2.03 1.67
N LEU A 224 -10.77 2.42 1.20
CA LEU A 224 -9.48 2.11 1.81
C LEU A 224 -8.58 3.34 1.74
N LEU A 225 -8.07 3.75 2.90
CA LEU A 225 -7.09 4.83 3.04
C LEU A 225 -5.80 4.26 3.62
N ARG A 226 -4.68 4.39 2.90
CA ARG A 226 -3.35 4.15 3.44
C ARG A 226 -2.66 5.49 3.68
N ILE A 227 -2.08 5.65 4.86
CA ILE A 227 -1.33 6.84 5.27
C ILE A 227 0.10 6.41 5.54
N ASP A 228 1.06 7.03 4.85
CA ASP A 228 2.51 6.79 4.94
C ASP A 228 3.21 8.11 4.62
N CYS A 229 3.06 9.07 5.51
CA CYS A 229 3.59 10.41 5.32
C CYS A 229 4.51 10.87 6.44
N ASP A 230 4.87 9.97 7.35
CA ASP A 230 5.86 10.15 8.43
C ASP A 230 5.52 11.26 9.45
N PHE A 231 5.07 12.41 8.99
CA PHE A 231 4.88 13.63 9.76
C PHE A 231 3.61 13.63 10.59
N TYR A 232 3.68 14.17 11.81
CA TYR A 232 2.50 14.40 12.65
C TYR A 232 1.49 15.33 11.96
N THR A 233 1.97 16.47 11.45
CA THR A 233 1.09 17.47 10.83
C THR A 233 0.43 16.96 9.56
N ALA A 234 1.17 16.26 8.70
CA ALA A 234 0.61 15.67 7.48
C ALA A 234 -0.43 14.59 7.80
N THR A 235 -0.15 13.70 8.75
CA THR A 235 -1.09 12.66 9.21
C THR A 235 -2.35 13.28 9.80
N LYS A 236 -2.20 14.29 10.67
CA LYS A 236 -3.32 15.01 11.26
C LYS A 236 -4.22 15.65 10.22
N ASN A 237 -3.65 16.43 9.30
CA ASN A 237 -4.40 17.06 8.21
C ASN A 237 -5.12 16.03 7.35
N THR A 238 -4.43 14.95 6.99
CA THR A 238 -5.00 13.84 6.23
C THR A 238 -6.22 13.24 6.94
N LEU A 239 -6.11 12.96 8.22
CA LEU A 239 -7.21 12.39 9.01
C LEU A 239 -8.39 13.38 9.11
N GLU A 240 -8.14 14.64 9.44
CA GLU A 240 -9.18 15.67 9.58
C GLU A 240 -9.96 15.86 8.27
N GLN A 241 -9.29 15.80 7.12
CA GLN A 241 -9.89 16.06 5.81
C GLN A 241 -10.49 14.79 5.16
N LEU A 242 -9.89 13.63 5.37
CA LEU A 242 -10.26 12.40 4.66
C LEU A 242 -11.12 11.44 5.48
N TYR A 243 -11.01 11.42 6.81
CA TYR A 243 -11.85 10.55 7.64
C TYR A 243 -13.36 10.79 7.43
N PRO A 244 -13.86 12.03 7.32
CA PRO A 244 -15.29 12.25 7.06
C PRO A 244 -15.79 11.65 5.73
N LYS A 245 -14.89 11.28 4.83
CA LYS A 245 -15.18 10.68 3.53
C LYS A 245 -15.06 9.16 3.55
N LEU A 246 -14.59 8.59 4.67
CA LEU A 246 -14.47 7.14 4.83
C LEU A 246 -15.86 6.51 4.91
N SER A 247 -16.11 5.52 4.06
CA SER A 247 -17.37 4.78 4.04
C SER A 247 -17.50 3.87 5.26
N PRO A 248 -18.71 3.63 5.76
CA PRO A 248 -18.95 2.58 6.74
C PRO A 248 -18.38 1.23 6.26
N GLY A 249 -17.61 0.55 7.11
CA GLY A 249 -16.89 -0.67 6.75
C GLY A 249 -15.56 -0.45 6.03
N GLY A 250 -15.18 0.81 5.78
CA GLY A 250 -13.86 1.16 5.25
C GLY A 250 -12.71 0.86 6.21
N THR A 251 -11.50 0.97 5.70
CA THR A 251 -10.27 0.73 6.47
C THR A 251 -9.32 1.90 6.33
N ILE A 252 -8.61 2.21 7.41
CA ILE A 252 -7.42 3.07 7.42
C ILE A 252 -6.22 2.21 7.80
N ILE A 253 -5.13 2.33 7.03
CA ILE A 253 -3.85 1.71 7.33
C ILE A 253 -2.87 2.84 7.64
N PHE A 254 -2.26 2.77 8.80
CA PHE A 254 -1.14 3.62 9.20
C PHE A 254 0.14 2.81 9.04
N ASP A 255 1.04 3.25 8.16
CA ASP A 255 2.21 2.45 7.78
C ASP A 255 3.27 2.39 8.89
N ASP A 256 3.55 3.52 9.52
CA ASP A 256 4.63 3.70 10.48
C ASP A 256 4.16 3.93 11.93
N TYR A 257 2.93 3.51 12.25
CA TYR A 257 2.30 3.75 13.55
C TYR A 257 3.14 3.29 14.75
N TYR A 258 3.89 2.20 14.63
CA TYR A 258 4.71 1.65 15.71
C TYR A 258 6.20 1.98 15.56
N LEU A 259 6.58 2.81 14.60
CA LEU A 259 7.95 3.32 14.52
C LEU A 259 8.15 4.50 15.47
N GLU A 260 9.22 4.42 16.26
CA GLU A 260 9.62 5.52 17.14
C GLU A 260 10.22 6.67 16.34
N GLY A 261 9.88 7.90 16.71
CA GLY A 261 10.37 9.11 16.06
C GLY A 261 9.50 9.62 14.91
N PHE A 262 8.48 8.87 14.50
CA PHE A 262 7.49 9.30 13.52
C PHE A 262 6.25 9.90 14.21
N GLY A 263 5.64 10.91 13.58
CA GLY A 263 4.50 11.63 14.14
C GLY A 263 3.15 10.95 13.96
N GLU A 264 3.09 9.91 13.11
CA GLU A 264 1.88 9.24 12.68
C GLU A 264 1.05 8.67 13.82
N ARG A 265 1.70 7.95 14.75
CA ARG A 265 1.02 7.36 15.91
C ARG A 265 0.33 8.41 16.77
N ARG A 266 1.04 9.49 17.10
CA ARG A 266 0.50 10.54 17.95
C ARG A 266 -0.69 11.21 17.30
N ALA A 267 -0.62 11.53 16.01
CA ALA A 267 -1.71 12.13 15.26
C ALA A 267 -2.94 11.20 15.21
N ALA A 268 -2.73 9.91 14.96
CA ALA A 268 -3.79 8.91 14.93
C ALA A 268 -4.44 8.72 16.28
N ASP A 269 -3.68 8.62 17.38
CA ASP A 269 -4.19 8.43 18.73
C ASP A 269 -5.01 9.65 19.21
N GLU A 270 -4.50 10.87 18.97
CA GLU A 270 -5.21 12.11 19.29
C GLU A 270 -6.51 12.23 18.50
N PHE A 271 -6.49 11.91 17.20
CA PHE A 271 -7.66 11.96 16.34
C PHE A 271 -8.72 10.94 16.78
N ARG A 272 -8.35 9.70 17.07
CA ARG A 272 -9.25 8.66 17.56
C ARG A 272 -9.86 9.02 18.92
N ALA A 273 -9.06 9.61 19.82
CA ALA A 273 -9.55 10.10 21.11
C ALA A 273 -10.58 11.21 20.96
N GLN A 274 -10.40 12.13 20.01
CA GLN A 274 -11.37 13.18 19.69
C GLN A 274 -12.71 12.61 19.17
N LEU A 275 -12.66 11.50 18.42
CA LEU A 275 -13.87 10.81 17.95
C LEU A 275 -14.53 9.96 19.03
N GLY A 276 -13.84 9.66 20.13
CA GLY A 276 -14.28 8.68 21.11
C GLY A 276 -14.31 7.25 20.55
N ASP A 277 -13.50 6.96 19.50
CA ASP A 277 -13.39 5.63 18.89
C ASP A 277 -12.34 4.80 19.62
N ASP A 278 -12.78 3.74 20.28
CA ASP A 278 -11.95 2.76 20.98
C ASP A 278 -11.87 1.40 20.26
N SER A 279 -12.35 1.34 19.00
CA SER A 279 -12.23 0.14 18.17
C SER A 279 -10.78 -0.34 18.09
N PRO A 280 -10.55 -1.68 18.09
CA PRO A 280 -9.19 -2.22 18.17
C PRO A 280 -8.36 -1.87 16.92
N LEU A 281 -7.08 -1.60 17.15
CA LEU A 281 -6.09 -1.53 16.07
C LEU A 281 -5.46 -2.91 15.89
N GLU A 282 -5.52 -3.43 14.67
CA GLU A 282 -4.77 -4.63 14.30
C GLU A 282 -3.31 -4.25 14.02
N ARG A 283 -2.39 -4.76 14.82
CA ARG A 283 -0.96 -4.55 14.60
C ARG A 283 -0.42 -5.51 13.55
N VAL A 284 0.24 -4.98 12.53
CA VAL A 284 0.97 -5.76 11.52
C VAL A 284 2.39 -5.18 11.40
N GLY A 285 3.37 -5.84 12.00
CA GLY A 285 4.73 -5.32 12.04
C GLY A 285 4.80 -3.93 12.69
N GLN A 286 5.22 -2.94 11.92
CA GLN A 286 5.27 -1.53 12.31
C GLN A 286 3.97 -0.77 12.05
N SER A 287 3.06 -1.31 11.22
CA SER A 287 1.82 -0.67 10.80
C SER A 287 0.65 -1.01 11.72
N ALA A 288 -0.38 -0.17 11.71
CA ALA A 288 -1.67 -0.40 12.34
C ALA A 288 -2.79 -0.37 11.30
N VAL A 289 -3.72 -1.32 11.40
CA VAL A 289 -4.94 -1.35 10.59
C VAL A 289 -6.11 -0.96 11.49
N TRP A 290 -6.80 0.10 11.12
CA TRP A 290 -7.96 0.63 11.82
C TRP A 290 -9.23 0.47 10.99
N ARG A 291 -10.23 -0.16 11.60
CA ARG A 291 -11.58 -0.32 11.02
C ARG A 291 -12.57 0.36 11.96
N PRO A 292 -12.87 1.66 11.76
CA PRO A 292 -13.72 2.42 12.67
C PRO A 292 -15.09 1.78 12.86
N GLY A 293 -15.57 1.77 14.12
CA GLY A 293 -16.90 1.24 14.50
C GLY A 293 -17.05 -0.29 14.42
N GLN A 294 -15.97 -1.05 14.24
CA GLN A 294 -15.96 -2.50 14.39
C GLN A 294 -15.54 -2.86 15.83
N HIS A 295 -16.47 -3.35 16.62
CA HIS A 295 -16.28 -3.80 18.01
C HIS A 295 -16.29 -5.32 18.11
#